data_1ef58cecd8494d8d90eca337cb7d5a36
#
_entry.id   1ef58cecd8494d8d90eca337cb7d5a36
#
_cell.length_a   1.000
_cell.length_b   1.000
_cell.length_c   1.000
_cell.angle_alpha   90.00
_cell.angle_beta   90.00
_cell.angle_gamma   90.00
#
_symmetry.space_group_name_H-M   'P 1'
#
loop_
_entity.id
_entity.type
_entity.pdbx_description
1 polymer ?
#
loop_
_entity_poly.entity_id
_entity_poly.type
_entity_poly.pdbx_seq_one_letter_code
_entity_poly.pdbx_strand_id
1 'polypeptide(L)'
;HFLNGFLKYDNVNLKMLEKVIIYGCRYIELEVFDKEKKNNTDPVIGVSNEDGSLIESQNYIECVDVFNLISRLCFSERNLDNFNEPFFIYLNIKTKNKNTINRLYDIITSSLNHRLLDNSFNYQQKNIAQTKMCELTEKIVLFSSSGYRETNLERIINMSTDSTYFRRIKYENLPHNINPSENSDIP
;
A
#
# COMPACT_ATOMS: atom_id res chain seq x y z
N HIS A 1 -5.33 1.22 -12.79
CA HIS A 1 -4.72 0.24 -11.90
C HIS A 1 -3.47 -0.37 -12.52
N PHE A 2 -2.33 -0.23 -11.86
CA PHE A 2 -1.03 -0.70 -12.37
C PHE A 2 -0.90 -2.24 -12.40
N LEU A 3 -1.72 -2.97 -11.63
CA LEU A 3 -1.67 -4.44 -11.57
C LEU A 3 -2.34 -5.14 -12.76
N ASN A 4 -3.29 -4.51 -13.42
CA ASN A 4 -4.06 -5.10 -14.51
C ASN A 4 -3.83 -4.46 -15.90
N GLY A 5 -2.79 -3.66 -16.05
CA GLY A 5 -2.45 -3.06 -17.33
C GLY A 5 -3.47 -2.04 -17.83
N PHE A 6 -3.91 -2.15 -19.10
CA PHE A 6 -4.74 -1.15 -19.76
C PHE A 6 -6.25 -1.31 -19.54
N LEU A 7 -6.71 -2.51 -19.20
CA LEU A 7 -8.15 -2.80 -19.09
C LEU A 7 -8.56 -2.98 -17.64
N LYS A 8 -9.64 -2.31 -17.24
CA LYS A 8 -10.20 -2.33 -15.88
C LYS A 8 -10.55 -3.75 -15.41
N TYR A 9 -10.98 -4.61 -16.32
CA TYR A 9 -11.44 -5.98 -16.04
C TYR A 9 -10.39 -7.05 -16.37
N ASP A 10 -9.15 -6.65 -16.56
CA ASP A 10 -8.09 -7.56 -16.93
C ASP A 10 -7.54 -8.36 -15.74
N ASN A 11 -6.70 -9.36 -16.03
CA ASN A 11 -6.03 -10.11 -14.99
C ASN A 11 -5.00 -9.26 -14.24
N VAL A 12 -5.02 -9.32 -12.92
CA VAL A 12 -3.92 -8.78 -12.10
C VAL A 12 -2.69 -9.68 -12.24
N ASN A 13 -1.49 -9.07 -12.31
CA ASN A 13 -0.28 -9.80 -12.64
C ASN A 13 0.94 -9.26 -11.89
N LEU A 14 1.67 -10.15 -11.20
CA LEU A 14 2.92 -9.80 -10.51
C LEU A 14 4.00 -9.19 -11.41
N LYS A 15 4.05 -9.61 -12.69
CA LYS A 15 5.00 -9.01 -13.65
C LYS A 15 4.75 -7.52 -13.91
N MET A 16 3.50 -7.08 -13.80
CA MET A 16 3.18 -5.65 -13.90
C MET A 16 3.70 -4.88 -12.69
N LEU A 17 3.52 -5.43 -11.49
CA LEU A 17 4.09 -4.85 -10.27
C LEU A 17 5.63 -4.79 -10.34
N GLU A 18 6.27 -5.87 -10.78
CA GLU A 18 7.72 -5.92 -11.00
C GLU A 18 8.17 -4.79 -11.93
N LYS A 19 7.54 -4.64 -13.09
CA LYS A 19 7.84 -3.56 -14.05
C LYS A 19 7.68 -2.17 -13.44
N VAL A 20 6.56 -1.93 -12.74
CA VAL A 20 6.26 -0.64 -12.12
C VAL A 20 7.35 -0.28 -11.09
N ILE A 21 7.80 -1.23 -10.28
CA ILE A 21 8.89 -1.02 -9.33
C ILE A 21 10.21 -0.75 -10.07
N ILE A 22 10.56 -1.55 -11.08
CA ILE A 22 11.82 -1.41 -11.85
C ILE A 22 11.86 -0.07 -12.59
N TYR A 23 10.72 0.46 -13.03
CA TYR A 23 10.64 1.80 -13.63
C TYR A 23 10.68 2.95 -12.61
N GLY A 24 11.00 2.66 -11.35
CA GLY A 24 11.27 3.67 -10.33
C GLY A 24 10.05 4.14 -9.54
N CYS A 25 8.91 3.47 -9.65
CA CYS A 25 7.76 3.80 -8.82
C CYS A 25 8.05 3.55 -7.33
N ARG A 26 7.79 4.56 -6.49
CA ARG A 26 8.01 4.48 -5.03
C ARG A 26 6.73 4.53 -4.20
N TYR A 27 5.59 4.60 -4.84
CA TYR A 27 4.27 4.55 -4.20
C TYR A 27 3.35 3.59 -4.92
N ILE A 28 2.74 2.67 -4.17
CA ILE A 28 1.71 1.75 -4.70
C ILE A 28 0.48 1.71 -3.80
N GLU A 29 -0.67 1.47 -4.39
CA GLU A 29 -1.91 1.15 -3.69
C GLU A 29 -2.26 -0.31 -3.92
N LEU A 30 -2.58 -1.03 -2.84
CA LEU A 30 -2.99 -2.43 -2.84
C LEU A 30 -4.39 -2.57 -2.25
N GLU A 31 -5.32 -3.10 -3.02
CA GLU A 31 -6.67 -3.41 -2.55
C GLU A 31 -6.71 -4.84 -2.00
N VAL A 32 -6.98 -4.95 -0.70
CA VAL A 32 -6.90 -6.22 0.05
C VAL A 32 -8.30 -6.78 0.30
N PHE A 33 -8.52 -8.01 -0.12
CA PHE A 33 -9.78 -8.74 -0.01
C PHE A 33 -9.61 -10.05 0.75
N ASP A 34 -10.74 -10.63 1.16
CA ASP A 34 -10.80 -12.04 1.59
C ASP A 34 -10.71 -12.96 0.37
N LYS A 35 -10.02 -14.08 0.53
CA LYS A 35 -10.11 -15.18 -0.44
C LYS A 35 -11.47 -15.85 -0.32
N GLU A 36 -12.21 -15.94 -1.43
CA GLU A 36 -13.57 -16.48 -1.50
C GLU A 36 -13.68 -17.98 -1.19
N LYS A 37 -13.20 -18.42 -0.02
CA LYS A 37 -13.42 -19.80 0.46
C LYS A 37 -13.87 -19.79 1.91
N LYS A 38 -14.98 -20.49 2.23
CA LYS A 38 -15.39 -20.74 3.61
C LYS A 38 -14.17 -21.20 4.44
N ASN A 39 -13.90 -20.48 5.53
CA ASN A 39 -12.80 -20.72 6.46
C ASN A 39 -11.37 -20.40 5.95
N ASN A 40 -11.20 -19.73 4.83
CA ASN A 40 -9.88 -19.24 4.43
C ASN A 40 -9.72 -17.79 4.88
N THR A 41 -8.68 -17.51 5.66
CA THR A 41 -8.32 -16.19 6.17
C THR A 41 -7.14 -15.56 5.43
N ASP A 42 -6.66 -16.18 4.35
CA ASP A 42 -5.56 -15.62 3.59
C ASP A 42 -6.02 -14.38 2.80
N PRO A 43 -5.32 -13.24 2.96
CA PRO A 43 -5.62 -12.04 2.20
C PRO A 43 -5.14 -12.17 0.76
N VAL A 44 -5.90 -11.57 -0.16
CA VAL A 44 -5.56 -11.50 -1.59
C VAL A 44 -5.61 -10.07 -2.10
N ILE A 45 -4.87 -9.80 -3.18
CA ILE A 45 -4.86 -8.52 -3.88
C ILE A 45 -5.63 -8.67 -5.19
N GLY A 46 -6.58 -7.76 -5.39
CA GLY A 46 -7.37 -7.67 -6.61
C GLY A 46 -7.61 -6.23 -7.00
N VAL A 47 -8.53 -6.02 -7.93
CA VAL A 47 -9.05 -4.70 -8.32
C VAL A 47 -10.53 -4.67 -8.01
N SER A 48 -10.97 -3.66 -7.27
CA SER A 48 -12.37 -3.51 -6.90
C SER A 48 -13.24 -3.01 -8.04
N ASN A 49 -14.52 -3.38 -7.99
CA ASN A 49 -15.57 -2.74 -8.77
C ASN A 49 -15.76 -1.24 -8.39
N GLU A 50 -16.67 -0.54 -9.06
CA GLU A 50 -16.85 0.91 -8.88
C GLU A 50 -17.23 1.31 -7.45
N ASP A 51 -18.04 0.52 -6.77
CA ASP A 51 -18.43 0.75 -5.38
C ASP A 51 -17.40 0.23 -4.36
N GLY A 52 -16.38 -0.48 -4.82
CA GLY A 52 -15.30 -1.00 -3.98
C GLY A 52 -15.65 -2.20 -3.13
N SER A 53 -16.79 -2.84 -3.35
CA SER A 53 -17.30 -3.93 -2.50
C SER A 53 -16.82 -5.31 -2.89
N LEU A 54 -16.53 -5.54 -4.17
CA LEU A 54 -16.19 -6.85 -4.73
C LEU A 54 -14.94 -6.77 -5.61
N ILE A 55 -14.28 -7.91 -5.78
CA ILE A 55 -13.19 -8.06 -6.75
C ILE A 55 -13.82 -8.08 -8.16
N GLU A 56 -13.38 -7.17 -9.01
CA GLU A 56 -13.80 -7.06 -10.40
C GLU A 56 -12.78 -7.64 -11.37
N SER A 57 -11.51 -7.75 -10.97
CA SER A 57 -10.49 -8.43 -11.76
C SER A 57 -10.82 -9.93 -11.93
N GLN A 58 -10.46 -10.51 -13.08
CA GLN A 58 -10.76 -11.92 -13.39
C GLN A 58 -10.03 -12.90 -12.47
N ASN A 59 -8.95 -12.44 -11.84
CA ASN A 59 -8.17 -13.21 -10.88
C ASN A 59 -7.73 -12.32 -9.70
N TYR A 60 -7.09 -12.93 -8.74
CA TYR A 60 -6.41 -12.27 -7.64
C TYR A 60 -4.98 -12.79 -7.48
N ILE A 61 -4.16 -12.08 -6.72
CA ILE A 61 -2.79 -12.47 -6.35
C ILE A 61 -2.73 -12.67 -4.85
N GLU A 62 -2.05 -13.70 -4.39
CA GLU A 62 -1.81 -13.92 -2.96
C GLU A 62 -0.95 -12.78 -2.39
N CYS A 63 -1.33 -12.24 -1.23
CA CYS A 63 -0.57 -11.16 -0.59
C CYS A 63 0.88 -11.54 -0.33
N VAL A 64 1.15 -12.79 0.02
CA VAL A 64 2.51 -13.29 0.28
C VAL A 64 3.42 -13.14 -0.95
N ASP A 65 2.91 -13.38 -2.15
CA ASP A 65 3.68 -13.24 -3.38
C ASP A 65 4.00 -11.77 -3.68
N VAL A 66 3.02 -10.89 -3.44
CA VAL A 66 3.18 -9.44 -3.61
C VAL A 66 4.25 -8.91 -2.65
N PHE A 67 4.18 -9.22 -1.36
CA PHE A 67 5.13 -8.71 -0.39
C PHE A 67 6.52 -9.31 -0.52
N ASN A 68 6.65 -10.57 -0.93
CA ASN A 68 7.93 -11.18 -1.27
C ASN A 68 8.57 -10.51 -2.50
N LEU A 69 7.78 -10.16 -3.52
CA LEU A 69 8.28 -9.42 -4.68
C LEU A 69 8.78 -8.02 -4.27
N ILE A 70 8.00 -7.29 -3.47
CA ILE A 70 8.38 -5.98 -2.92
C ILE A 70 9.69 -6.09 -2.13
N SER A 71 9.79 -7.04 -1.21
CA SER A 71 10.98 -7.29 -0.40
C SER A 71 12.24 -7.49 -1.24
N ARG A 72 12.11 -8.21 -2.35
CA ARG A 72 13.22 -8.52 -3.25
C ARG A 72 13.66 -7.34 -4.11
N LEU A 73 12.72 -6.50 -4.54
CA LEU A 73 12.99 -5.51 -5.59
C LEU A 73 13.16 -4.08 -5.10
N CYS A 74 12.35 -3.62 -4.11
CA CYS A 74 12.24 -2.20 -3.80
C CYS A 74 13.54 -1.51 -3.38
N PHE A 75 14.51 -2.27 -2.86
CA PHE A 75 15.79 -1.75 -2.39
C PHE A 75 16.98 -2.49 -3.04
N SER A 76 16.78 -2.95 -4.28
CA SER A 76 17.80 -3.66 -5.03
C SER A 76 18.63 -2.68 -5.86
N GLU A 77 19.82 -2.35 -5.41
CA GLU A 77 20.81 -1.52 -6.13
C GLU A 77 21.07 -2.02 -7.57
N ARG A 78 21.00 -3.33 -7.77
CA ARG A 78 21.20 -3.94 -9.10
C ARG A 78 20.10 -3.57 -10.11
N ASN A 79 18.89 -3.30 -9.62
CA ASN A 79 17.70 -3.15 -10.47
C ASN A 79 17.15 -1.72 -10.51
N LEU A 80 17.60 -0.85 -9.60
CA LEU A 80 17.00 0.47 -9.38
C LEU A 80 18.06 1.53 -9.15
N ASP A 81 17.95 2.66 -9.86
CA ASP A 81 18.78 3.83 -9.60
C ASP A 81 18.39 4.55 -8.29
N ASN A 82 17.10 4.45 -7.91
CA ASN A 82 16.55 5.04 -6.69
C ASN A 82 16.30 4.04 -5.56
N PHE A 83 17.14 3.01 -5.45
CA PHE A 83 16.99 1.90 -4.50
C PHE A 83 17.00 2.34 -3.03
N ASN A 84 17.63 3.45 -2.70
CA ASN A 84 17.75 3.98 -1.35
C ASN A 84 16.55 4.86 -0.93
N GLU A 85 15.68 5.24 -1.86
CA GLU A 85 14.49 6.02 -1.53
C GLU A 85 13.46 5.19 -0.77
N PRO A 86 12.67 5.80 0.15
CA PRO A 86 11.59 5.10 0.83
C PRO A 86 10.55 4.57 -0.16
N PHE A 87 9.92 3.46 0.22
CA PHE A 87 8.84 2.86 -0.55
C PHE A 87 7.52 2.96 0.21
N PHE A 88 6.51 3.54 -0.42
CA PHE A 88 5.22 3.84 0.19
C PHE A 88 4.16 2.84 -0.27
N ILE A 89 3.45 2.23 0.67
CA ILE A 89 2.38 1.28 0.37
C ILE A 89 1.09 1.77 1.03
N TYR A 90 0.09 2.06 0.22
CA TYR A 90 -1.26 2.31 0.70
C TYR A 90 -2.07 1.00 0.70
N LEU A 91 -2.50 0.57 1.88
CA LEU A 91 -3.35 -0.60 2.07
C LEU A 91 -4.82 -0.16 2.07
N ASN A 92 -5.51 -0.40 0.97
CA ASN A 92 -6.95 -0.18 0.84
C ASN A 92 -7.68 -1.46 1.24
N ILE A 93 -7.99 -1.59 2.55
CA ILE A 93 -8.56 -2.80 3.13
C ILE A 93 -10.05 -2.86 2.84
N LYS A 94 -10.47 -3.84 2.06
CA LYS A 94 -11.87 -4.08 1.66
C LYS A 94 -12.56 -5.14 2.51
N THR A 95 -11.79 -5.95 3.24
CA THR A 95 -12.33 -6.96 4.16
C THR A 95 -12.70 -6.37 5.51
N LYS A 96 -13.71 -6.94 6.16
CA LYS A 96 -14.08 -6.70 7.56
C LYS A 96 -13.63 -7.85 8.48
N ASN A 97 -13.04 -8.89 7.93
CA ASN A 97 -12.63 -10.07 8.68
C ASN A 97 -11.31 -9.79 9.42
N LYS A 98 -11.38 -9.63 10.73
CA LYS A 98 -10.21 -9.37 11.59
C LYS A 98 -9.13 -10.46 11.48
N ASN A 99 -9.52 -11.71 11.24
CA ASN A 99 -8.55 -12.80 11.08
C ASN A 99 -7.74 -12.64 9.78
N THR A 100 -8.39 -12.27 8.68
CA THR A 100 -7.72 -11.94 7.42
C THR A 100 -6.75 -10.75 7.58
N ILE A 101 -7.16 -9.73 8.33
CA ILE A 101 -6.32 -8.55 8.57
C ILE A 101 -5.12 -8.89 9.48
N ASN A 102 -5.32 -9.73 10.50
CA ASN A 102 -4.21 -10.22 11.32
C ASN A 102 -3.26 -11.10 10.49
N ARG A 103 -3.80 -11.93 9.60
CA ARG A 103 -2.98 -12.71 8.67
C ARG A 103 -2.17 -11.83 7.71
N LEU A 104 -2.77 -10.71 7.25
CA LEU A 104 -2.06 -9.70 6.46
C LEU A 104 -0.87 -9.11 7.25
N TYR A 105 -1.07 -8.80 8.53
CA TYR A 105 0.01 -8.35 9.42
C TYR A 105 1.15 -9.38 9.48
N ASP A 106 0.84 -10.67 9.68
CA ASP A 106 1.84 -11.72 9.74
C ASP A 106 2.64 -11.84 8.44
N ILE A 107 1.97 -11.73 7.29
CA ILE A 107 2.60 -11.74 5.96
C ILE A 107 3.54 -10.54 5.79
N ILE A 108 3.06 -9.34 6.09
CA ILE A 108 3.85 -8.10 5.96
C ILE A 108 5.09 -8.17 6.85
N THR A 109 4.91 -8.52 8.12
CA THR A 109 6.03 -8.58 9.07
C THR A 109 7.03 -9.67 8.74
N SER A 110 6.58 -10.84 8.27
CA SER A 110 7.49 -11.91 7.86
C SER A 110 8.27 -11.59 6.59
N SER A 111 7.65 -10.89 5.63
CA SER A 111 8.30 -10.58 4.33
C SER A 111 9.19 -9.32 4.39
N LEU A 112 8.81 -8.31 5.19
CA LEU A 112 9.39 -6.96 5.14
C LEU A 112 10.06 -6.51 6.44
N ASN A 113 10.10 -7.32 7.48
CA ASN A 113 10.45 -6.95 8.87
C ASN A 113 11.62 -5.94 8.99
N HIS A 114 12.75 -6.22 8.35
CA HIS A 114 13.96 -5.38 8.43
C HIS A 114 13.84 -4.04 7.68
N ARG A 115 12.83 -3.88 6.83
CA ARG A 115 12.55 -2.66 6.06
C ARG A 115 11.39 -1.84 6.63
N LEU A 116 10.61 -2.40 7.55
CA LEU A 116 9.56 -1.66 8.24
C LEU A 116 10.15 -0.62 9.19
N LEU A 117 9.42 0.46 9.40
CA LEU A 117 9.72 1.41 10.47
C LEU A 117 9.38 0.77 11.82
N ASP A 118 10.13 1.16 12.86
CA ASP A 118 9.85 0.69 14.21
C ASP A 118 8.54 1.28 14.78
N ASN A 119 8.08 0.76 15.93
CA ASN A 119 6.80 1.14 16.53
C ASN A 119 6.71 2.63 16.92
N SER A 120 7.84 3.34 17.05
CA SER A 120 7.83 4.78 17.36
C SER A 120 7.28 5.62 16.21
N PHE A 121 7.27 5.06 14.99
CA PHE A 121 6.69 5.67 13.79
C PHE A 121 5.22 5.27 13.56
N ASN A 122 4.57 4.64 14.54
CA ASN A 122 3.14 4.37 14.46
C ASN A 122 2.34 5.68 14.38
N TYR A 123 1.26 5.69 13.60
CA TYR A 123 0.43 6.88 13.34
C TYR A 123 -0.15 7.55 14.60
N GLN A 124 -0.27 6.82 15.70
CA GLN A 124 -0.73 7.35 17.00
C GLN A 124 0.39 8.06 17.77
N GLN A 125 1.65 7.74 17.47
CA GLN A 125 2.81 8.23 18.24
C GLN A 125 3.55 9.34 17.50
N LYS A 126 3.67 9.26 16.20
CA LYS A 126 4.46 10.20 15.38
C LYS A 126 3.72 10.59 14.10
N ASN A 127 3.68 11.88 13.83
CA ASN A 127 3.26 12.36 12.53
C ASN A 127 4.42 12.19 11.53
N ILE A 128 4.33 11.17 10.68
CA ILE A 128 5.39 10.85 9.72
C ILE A 128 5.61 11.96 8.69
N ALA A 129 4.59 12.79 8.41
CA ALA A 129 4.72 13.92 7.48
C ALA A 129 5.73 14.99 7.96
N GLN A 130 6.11 14.97 9.24
CA GLN A 130 7.14 15.85 9.80
C GLN A 130 8.54 15.18 9.83
N THR A 131 8.64 13.93 9.38
CA THR A 131 9.89 13.18 9.34
C THR A 131 10.66 13.53 8.07
N LYS A 132 11.96 13.80 8.20
CA LYS A 132 12.82 14.06 7.04
C LYS A 132 12.94 12.81 6.18
N MET A 133 12.90 12.95 4.86
CA MET A 133 13.01 11.83 3.91
C MET A 133 14.29 11.00 4.13
N CYS A 134 15.40 11.62 4.52
CA CYS A 134 16.64 10.90 4.83
C CYS A 134 16.54 9.95 6.03
N GLU A 135 15.60 10.18 6.95
CA GLU A 135 15.34 9.26 8.07
C GLU A 135 14.52 8.02 7.63
N LEU A 136 13.91 8.08 6.45
CA LEU A 136 13.10 7.02 5.86
C LEU A 136 13.85 6.22 4.78
N THR A 137 15.14 6.52 4.58
CA THR A 137 16.00 5.85 3.58
C THR A 137 15.91 4.34 3.72
N GLU A 138 15.67 3.64 2.60
CA GLU A 138 15.49 2.19 2.54
C GLU A 138 14.39 1.62 3.46
N LYS A 139 13.42 2.43 3.82
CA LYS A 139 12.28 2.00 4.65
C LYS A 139 10.99 1.93 3.86
N ILE A 140 10.12 1.04 4.32
CA ILE A 140 8.74 0.92 3.83
C ILE A 140 7.83 1.68 4.77
N VAL A 141 7.02 2.56 4.20
CA VAL A 141 6.03 3.37 4.92
C VAL A 141 4.64 2.86 4.57
N LEU A 142 3.87 2.46 5.58
CA LEU A 142 2.55 1.88 5.42
C LEU A 142 1.45 2.89 5.73
N PHE A 143 0.55 3.06 4.78
CA PHE A 143 -0.65 3.89 4.91
C PHE A 143 -1.91 3.03 4.88
N SER A 144 -2.95 3.45 5.60
CA SER A 144 -4.29 2.87 5.46
C SER A 144 -5.36 3.87 5.90
N SER A 145 -6.56 3.79 5.32
CA SER A 145 -7.70 4.63 5.71
C SER A 145 -8.52 4.01 6.84
N SER A 146 -8.79 2.72 6.74
CA SER A 146 -9.74 2.03 7.62
C SER A 146 -9.46 0.52 7.65
N GLY A 147 -10.20 -0.18 8.49
CA GLY A 147 -10.18 -1.63 8.55
C GLY A 147 -9.05 -2.24 9.40
N TYR A 148 -7.99 -1.52 9.70
CA TYR A 148 -6.84 -2.01 10.48
C TYR A 148 -6.99 -1.86 11.99
N ARG A 149 -7.91 -0.99 12.45
CA ARG A 149 -8.09 -0.71 13.89
C ARG A 149 -8.54 -1.96 14.65
N GLU A 150 -8.08 -2.06 15.89
CA GLU A 150 -8.32 -3.23 16.77
C GLU A 150 -7.81 -4.56 16.20
N THR A 151 -6.79 -4.52 15.32
CA THR A 151 -6.09 -5.68 14.78
C THR A 151 -4.58 -5.53 15.00
N ASN A 152 -3.81 -6.60 14.78
CA ASN A 152 -2.35 -6.51 14.88
C ASN A 152 -1.75 -5.56 13.84
N LEU A 153 -2.41 -5.39 12.69
CA LEU A 153 -1.96 -4.50 11.61
C LEU A 153 -1.83 -3.04 12.07
N GLU A 154 -2.66 -2.61 13.04
CA GLU A 154 -2.60 -1.26 13.61
C GLU A 154 -1.20 -0.87 14.11
N ARG A 155 -0.43 -1.84 14.59
CA ARG A 155 0.91 -1.60 15.16
C ARG A 155 1.94 -1.10 14.16
N ILE A 156 1.78 -1.44 12.89
CA ILE A 156 2.74 -1.13 11.81
C ILE A 156 2.25 -0.07 10.84
N ILE A 157 1.04 0.46 11.02
CA ILE A 157 0.54 1.58 10.20
C ILE A 157 1.24 2.87 10.64
N ASN A 158 1.90 3.53 9.70
CA ASN A 158 2.66 4.76 9.95
C ASN A 158 1.83 6.02 9.73
N MET A 159 0.82 5.97 8.84
CA MET A 159 -0.09 7.08 8.61
C MET A 159 -1.51 6.58 8.34
N SER A 160 -2.48 7.21 9.02
CA SER A 160 -3.90 7.02 8.76
C SER A 160 -4.40 8.10 7.80
N THR A 161 -5.04 7.71 6.69
CA THR A 161 -5.62 8.67 5.75
C THR A 161 -6.90 9.34 6.30
N ASP A 162 -7.44 8.83 7.41
CA ASP A 162 -8.52 9.49 8.16
C ASP A 162 -8.01 10.62 9.07
N SER A 163 -6.68 10.76 9.18
CA SER A 163 -6.09 11.84 9.97
C SER A 163 -6.23 13.19 9.25
N THR A 164 -6.30 14.26 10.04
CA THR A 164 -6.37 15.63 9.52
C THR A 164 -5.11 16.05 8.73
N TYR A 165 -4.05 15.27 8.82
CA TYR A 165 -2.75 15.54 8.20
C TYR A 165 -2.57 14.90 6.81
N PHE A 166 -3.50 14.04 6.38
CA PHE A 166 -3.43 13.40 5.07
C PHE A 166 -4.72 13.65 4.29
N ARG A 167 -4.62 14.30 3.14
CA ARG A 167 -5.74 14.50 2.21
C ARG A 167 -5.45 13.79 0.91
N ARG A 168 -6.27 12.79 0.58
CA ARG A 168 -6.25 12.17 -0.74
C ARG A 168 -7.10 13.00 -1.69
N ILE A 169 -6.46 13.56 -2.70
CA ILE A 169 -7.16 14.30 -3.76
C ILE A 169 -7.30 13.37 -4.97
N LYS A 170 -8.53 13.11 -5.40
CA LYS A 170 -8.78 12.43 -6.65
C LYS A 170 -8.43 13.35 -7.82
N TYR A 171 -7.83 12.80 -8.88
CA TYR A 171 -7.44 13.56 -10.07
C TYR A 171 -8.58 14.40 -10.64
N GLU A 172 -9.80 13.84 -10.63
CA GLU A 172 -11.04 14.50 -11.09
C GLU A 172 -11.40 15.76 -10.29
N ASN A 173 -10.89 15.87 -9.07
CA ASN A 173 -11.15 17.00 -8.17
C ASN A 173 -10.01 18.03 -8.17
N LEU A 174 -8.97 17.81 -8.98
CA LEU A 174 -7.91 18.79 -9.12
C LEU A 174 -8.42 19.98 -9.95
N PRO A 175 -8.26 21.23 -9.48
CA PRO A 175 -8.58 22.39 -10.28
C PRO A 175 -7.71 22.41 -11.54
N HIS A 176 -8.27 22.82 -12.70
CA HIS A 176 -7.53 22.89 -13.96
C HIS A 176 -6.30 23.81 -13.90
N ASN A 177 -6.30 24.79 -12.98
CA ASN A 177 -5.16 25.64 -12.69
C ASN A 177 -4.76 25.43 -11.23
N ILE A 178 -3.74 24.61 -10.99
CA ILE A 178 -3.16 24.43 -9.66
C ILE A 178 -2.23 25.61 -9.40
N ASN A 179 -2.62 26.48 -8.48
CA ASN A 179 -1.70 27.49 -7.96
C ASN A 179 -0.91 26.85 -6.81
N PRO A 180 0.41 26.65 -6.94
CA PRO A 180 1.22 26.00 -5.91
C PRO A 180 1.15 26.68 -4.54
N SER A 181 0.92 28.00 -4.50
CA SER A 181 0.79 28.75 -3.25
C SER A 181 -0.51 28.50 -2.49
N GLU A 182 -1.57 28.04 -3.20
CA GLU A 182 -2.89 27.76 -2.61
C GLU A 182 -3.06 26.27 -2.27
N ASN A 183 -2.20 25.40 -2.79
CA ASN A 183 -2.25 23.95 -2.64
C ASN A 183 -0.98 23.41 -1.98
N SER A 184 -0.47 24.09 -0.96
CA SER A 184 0.73 23.67 -0.22
C SER A 184 0.59 22.32 0.48
N ASP A 185 -0.65 21.79 0.60
CA ASP A 185 -0.97 20.48 1.21
C ASP A 185 -1.00 19.33 0.19
N ILE A 186 -0.72 19.59 -1.08
CA ILE A 186 -0.57 18.55 -2.10
C ILE A 186 0.88 18.05 -2.04
N PRO A 187 1.12 16.77 -1.72
CA PRO A 187 2.47 16.22 -1.67
C PRO A 187 3.13 16.15 -3.04
#